data_efa15e74ee6fbfa668a524bbae88360a
#
_entry.id   efa15e74ee6fbfa668a524bbae88360a
#
_cell.length_a   1.000
_cell.length_b   1.000
_cell.length_c   1.000
_cell.angle_alpha   90.00
_cell.angle_beta   90.00
_cell.angle_gamma   90.00
#
_symmetry.space_group_name_H-M   'P 1'
#
loop_
_entity.id
_entity.type
_entity.pdbx_description
1 polymer ?
#
loop_
_entity_poly.entity_id
_entity_poly.type
_entity_poly.pdbx_seq_one_letter_code
_entity_poly.pdbx_strand_id
1 'polypeptide(L)'
;TNIINAGINATSQIKAIKKFIELNKIEKTIFLIPDLDYKNEIKKGIANSKIKVFKNYTYSTDPTKLTSQIEKITNYKIRKQNLEDEIKRLENSEEDNKERLIERLKKKDTLGSVKFDSLIIADFDESLKSVTTSLLYTDISPKEKYFITLNQWFDESLLEEASSQP
;
A
#
# COMPACT_ATOMS: atom_id res chain seq x y z
N THR A 1 -39.95 7.01 11.10
CA THR A 1 -39.25 5.70 11.06
C THR A 1 -37.86 5.92 11.65
N ASN A 2 -37.60 5.44 12.85
CA ASN A 2 -36.28 5.55 13.48
C ASN A 2 -35.43 4.42 12.94
N ILE A 3 -34.47 4.74 12.06
CA ILE A 3 -33.46 3.78 11.57
C ILE A 3 -32.23 3.95 12.45
N ILE A 4 -31.89 2.92 13.21
CA ILE A 4 -30.64 2.87 13.98
C ILE A 4 -29.65 2.07 13.16
N ASN A 5 -28.62 2.74 12.64
CA ASN A 5 -27.49 2.10 11.98
C ASN A 5 -26.40 1.85 13.02
N ALA A 6 -26.25 0.59 13.45
CA ALA A 6 -25.26 0.16 14.44
C ALA A 6 -23.89 -0.22 13.82
N GLY A 7 -23.62 0.19 12.60
CA GLY A 7 -22.39 -0.14 11.89
C GLY A 7 -21.15 0.53 12.49
N ILE A 8 -19.99 -0.14 12.32
CA ILE A 8 -18.69 0.39 12.70
C ILE A 8 -18.28 1.44 11.66
N ASN A 9 -18.28 2.72 12.03
CA ASN A 9 -17.91 3.80 11.13
C ASN A 9 -16.38 3.88 10.89
N ALA A 10 -15.97 4.63 9.87
CA ALA A 10 -14.57 4.80 9.50
C ALA A 10 -13.69 5.27 10.68
N THR A 11 -14.19 6.20 11.51
CA THR A 11 -13.47 6.69 12.69
C THR A 11 -13.15 5.58 13.69
N SER A 12 -14.09 4.68 13.95
CA SER A 12 -13.90 3.56 14.89
C SER A 12 -12.89 2.53 14.35
N GLN A 13 -12.96 2.22 13.06
CA GLN A 13 -12.01 1.34 12.40
C GLN A 13 -10.59 1.93 12.43
N ILE A 14 -10.44 3.21 12.09
CA ILE A 14 -9.14 3.89 12.10
C ILE A 14 -8.58 3.99 13.52
N LYS A 15 -9.41 4.14 14.56
CA LYS A 15 -8.96 4.07 15.97
C LYS A 15 -8.42 2.68 16.34
N ALA A 16 -9.03 1.62 15.85
CA ALA A 16 -8.52 0.25 16.06
C ALA A 16 -7.18 0.06 15.34
N ILE A 17 -7.07 0.51 14.10
CA ILE A 17 -5.81 0.48 13.32
C ILE A 17 -4.73 1.31 14.03
N LYS A 18 -5.06 2.48 14.57
CA LYS A 18 -4.12 3.28 15.35
C LYS A 18 -3.51 2.49 16.51
N LYS A 19 -4.33 1.77 17.28
CA LYS A 19 -3.82 0.91 18.37
C LYS A 19 -2.89 -0.18 17.85
N PHE A 20 -3.23 -0.81 16.73
CA PHE A 20 -2.37 -1.81 16.09
C PHE A 20 -0.99 -1.22 15.71
N ILE A 21 -0.99 -0.06 15.07
CA ILE A 21 0.23 0.65 14.67
C ILE A 21 1.11 0.99 15.89
N GLU A 22 0.50 1.52 16.95
CA GLU A 22 1.20 1.87 18.20
C GLU A 22 1.80 0.63 18.88
N LEU A 23 1.04 -0.45 18.99
CA LEU A 23 1.50 -1.72 19.59
C LEU A 23 2.65 -2.34 18.81
N ASN A 24 2.63 -2.27 17.49
CA ASN A 24 3.67 -2.83 16.63
C ASN A 24 4.81 -1.85 16.32
N LYS A 25 4.81 -0.65 16.93
CA LYS A 25 5.83 0.39 16.77
C LYS A 25 6.09 0.76 15.30
N ILE A 26 5.02 0.81 14.50
CA ILE A 26 5.08 1.20 13.09
C ILE A 26 5.22 2.71 13.01
N GLU A 27 6.29 3.21 12.39
CA GLU A 27 6.61 4.64 12.43
C GLU A 27 5.94 5.43 11.31
N LYS A 28 5.96 4.90 10.08
CA LYS A 28 5.54 5.63 8.88
C LYS A 28 4.40 4.92 8.18
N THR A 29 3.19 5.38 8.47
CA THR A 29 1.96 4.88 7.86
C THR A 29 1.44 5.86 6.82
N ILE A 30 1.14 5.38 5.62
CA ILE A 30 0.46 6.16 4.59
C ILE A 30 -1.00 5.71 4.44
N PHE A 31 -1.85 6.62 3.98
CA PHE A 31 -3.20 6.29 3.54
C PHE A 31 -3.29 6.38 2.01
N LEU A 32 -3.92 5.38 1.42
CA LEU A 32 -4.35 5.36 0.03
C LEU A 32 -5.87 5.51 0.02
N ILE A 33 -6.35 6.63 -0.50
CA ILE A 33 -7.77 7.01 -0.45
C ILE A 33 -8.26 7.16 -1.89
N PRO A 34 -9.24 6.36 -2.34
CA PRO A 34 -9.79 6.51 -3.69
C PRO A 34 -10.54 7.84 -3.84
N ASP A 35 -10.52 8.39 -5.03
CA ASP A 35 -11.26 9.62 -5.38
C ASP A 35 -12.73 9.29 -5.67
N LEU A 36 -13.45 8.87 -4.63
CA LEU A 36 -14.85 8.48 -4.63
C LEU A 36 -15.64 9.32 -3.63
N ASP A 37 -16.96 9.19 -3.66
CA ASP A 37 -17.88 10.02 -2.85
C ASP A 37 -17.59 9.95 -1.34
N TYR A 38 -17.19 8.80 -0.83
CA TYR A 38 -16.87 8.61 0.60
C TYR A 38 -15.47 9.11 1.01
N LYS A 39 -14.67 9.64 0.07
CA LYS A 39 -13.33 10.19 0.36
C LYS A 39 -13.30 11.16 1.54
N ASN A 40 -14.31 12.04 1.60
CA ASN A 40 -14.38 13.03 2.66
C ASN A 40 -14.71 12.41 4.03
N GLU A 41 -15.47 11.33 4.06
CA GLU A 41 -15.74 10.56 5.27
C GLU A 41 -14.47 9.91 5.82
N ILE A 42 -13.67 9.29 4.96
CA ILE A 42 -12.37 8.73 5.35
C ILE A 42 -11.45 9.81 5.91
N LYS A 43 -11.36 10.98 5.25
CA LYS A 43 -10.53 12.10 5.74
C LYS A 43 -11.00 12.62 7.11
N LYS A 44 -12.30 12.72 7.34
CA LYS A 44 -12.87 13.04 8.65
C LYS A 44 -12.55 11.96 9.69
N GLY A 45 -12.64 10.69 9.33
CA GLY A 45 -12.27 9.56 10.18
C GLY A 45 -10.80 9.62 10.60
N ILE A 46 -9.89 9.91 9.68
CA ILE A 46 -8.47 10.11 9.97
C ILE A 46 -8.28 11.25 11.00
N ALA A 47 -8.88 12.40 10.75
CA ALA A 47 -8.78 13.56 11.66
C ALA A 47 -9.35 13.25 13.06
N ASN A 48 -10.55 12.66 13.14
CA ASN A 48 -11.23 12.35 14.40
C ASN A 48 -10.55 11.25 15.21
N SER A 49 -9.86 10.32 14.56
CA SER A 49 -9.12 9.24 15.22
C SER A 49 -7.81 9.71 15.84
N LYS A 50 -7.29 10.85 15.40
CA LYS A 50 -5.95 11.36 15.77
C LYS A 50 -4.83 10.35 15.50
N ILE A 51 -4.97 9.56 14.44
CA ILE A 51 -3.91 8.66 13.99
C ILE A 51 -2.76 9.48 13.40
N LYS A 52 -1.52 9.11 13.74
CA LYS A 52 -0.34 9.75 13.16
C LYS A 52 -0.13 9.20 11.74
N VAL A 53 -0.30 10.06 10.75
CA VAL A 53 -0.15 9.72 9.33
C VAL A 53 1.12 10.35 8.78
N PHE A 54 1.95 9.55 8.11
CA PHE A 54 3.13 10.06 7.41
C PHE A 54 2.71 10.83 6.15
N LYS A 55 1.80 10.27 5.35
CA LYS A 55 1.24 10.94 4.17
C LYS A 55 -0.10 10.34 3.74
N ASN A 56 -0.98 11.20 3.24
CA ASN A 56 -2.24 10.81 2.59
C ASN A 56 -2.08 10.95 1.08
N TYR A 57 -2.47 9.92 0.34
CA TYR A 57 -2.54 9.94 -1.10
C TYR A 57 -3.97 9.71 -1.55
N THR A 58 -4.45 10.53 -2.47
CA THR A 58 -5.70 10.29 -3.18
C THR A 58 -5.37 9.80 -4.58
N TYR A 59 -6.07 8.77 -5.04
CA TYR A 59 -5.84 8.17 -6.35
C TYR A 59 -7.15 7.96 -7.10
N SER A 60 -7.05 7.92 -8.43
CA SER A 60 -8.18 7.61 -9.32
C SER A 60 -8.38 6.09 -9.39
N THR A 61 -9.61 5.65 -9.31
CA THR A 61 -9.98 4.23 -9.53
C THR A 61 -10.00 3.83 -11.00
N ASP A 62 -9.83 4.79 -11.92
CA ASP A 62 -9.64 4.53 -13.34
C ASP A 62 -8.38 3.67 -13.57
N PRO A 63 -8.49 2.43 -14.08
CA PRO A 63 -7.35 1.53 -14.26
C PRO A 63 -6.24 2.11 -15.11
N THR A 64 -6.57 3.00 -16.06
CA THR A 64 -5.59 3.63 -16.95
C THR A 64 -4.67 4.62 -16.22
N LYS A 65 -5.13 5.16 -15.10
CA LYS A 65 -4.41 6.14 -14.27
C LYS A 65 -3.82 5.53 -13.01
N LEU A 66 -4.47 4.52 -12.45
CA LEU A 66 -4.14 3.92 -11.16
C LEU A 66 -2.68 3.47 -11.10
N THR A 67 -2.24 2.62 -12.03
CA THR A 67 -0.87 2.07 -12.02
C THR A 67 0.17 3.18 -12.04
N SER A 68 0.00 4.20 -12.89
CA SER A 68 0.96 5.33 -12.96
C SER A 68 0.99 6.17 -11.67
N GLN A 69 -0.12 6.26 -10.96
CA GLN A 69 -0.18 6.94 -9.66
C GLN A 69 0.51 6.13 -8.57
N ILE A 70 0.30 4.81 -8.54
CA ILE A 70 1.01 3.91 -7.61
C ILE A 70 2.52 3.90 -7.90
N GLU A 71 2.94 3.88 -9.16
CA GLU A 71 4.36 4.04 -9.53
C GLU A 71 4.99 5.31 -8.93
N LYS A 72 4.27 6.43 -8.96
CA LYS A 72 4.73 7.70 -8.35
C LYS A 72 4.80 7.62 -6.83
N ILE A 73 3.78 7.05 -6.18
CA ILE A 73 3.71 6.90 -4.73
C ILE A 73 4.86 6.03 -4.21
N THR A 74 5.19 4.98 -4.94
CA THR A 74 6.22 4.00 -4.59
C THR A 74 7.61 4.35 -5.09
N ASN A 75 7.77 5.45 -5.84
CA ASN A 75 9.01 5.82 -6.55
C ASN A 75 9.54 4.70 -7.44
N TYR A 76 8.64 3.91 -8.05
CA TYR A 76 9.00 2.70 -8.79
C TYR A 76 10.05 2.94 -9.87
N LYS A 77 9.88 3.98 -10.70
CA LYS A 77 10.81 4.30 -11.78
C LYS A 77 12.23 4.60 -11.27
N ILE A 78 12.33 5.34 -10.17
CA ILE A 78 13.62 5.65 -9.54
C ILE A 78 14.25 4.37 -8.99
N ARG A 79 13.48 3.54 -8.29
CA ARG A 79 13.98 2.28 -7.73
C ARG A 79 14.40 1.29 -8.82
N LYS A 80 13.71 1.26 -9.95
CA LYS A 80 14.09 0.48 -11.12
C LYS A 80 15.38 1.01 -11.74
N GLN A 81 15.51 2.32 -11.91
CA GLN A 81 16.73 2.94 -12.41
C GLN A 81 17.93 2.66 -11.49
N ASN A 82 17.74 2.74 -10.17
CA ASN A 82 18.79 2.40 -9.21
C ASN A 82 19.31 0.96 -9.40
N LEU A 83 18.42 0.01 -9.71
CA LEU A 83 18.81 -1.36 -9.98
C LEU A 83 19.67 -1.47 -11.25
N GLU A 84 19.24 -0.81 -12.32
CA GLU A 84 19.97 -0.79 -13.60
C GLU A 84 21.35 -0.14 -13.44
N ASP A 85 21.42 0.98 -12.72
CA ASP A 85 22.66 1.72 -12.48
C ASP A 85 23.63 0.91 -11.62
N GLU A 86 23.13 0.21 -10.59
CA GLU A 86 23.98 -0.63 -9.76
C GLU A 86 24.53 -1.85 -10.53
N ILE A 87 23.73 -2.48 -11.39
CA ILE A 87 24.20 -3.54 -12.26
C ILE A 87 25.31 -3.02 -13.19
N LYS A 88 25.11 -1.88 -13.85
CA LYS A 88 26.14 -1.25 -14.71
C LYS A 88 27.40 -0.89 -13.93
N ARG A 89 27.25 -0.37 -12.70
CA ARG A 89 28.39 -0.06 -11.81
C ARG A 89 29.23 -1.31 -11.57
N LEU A 90 28.58 -2.43 -11.22
CA LEU A 90 29.26 -3.69 -10.96
C LEU A 90 29.91 -4.29 -12.22
N GLU A 91 29.25 -4.21 -13.38
CA GLU A 91 29.82 -4.65 -14.65
C GLU A 91 31.16 -3.96 -14.95
N ASN A 92 31.29 -2.68 -14.61
CA ASN A 92 32.47 -1.87 -14.81
C ASN A 92 33.44 -1.86 -13.61
N SER A 93 33.16 -2.61 -12.55
CA SER A 93 34.01 -2.69 -11.36
C SER A 93 35.04 -3.83 -11.49
N GLU A 94 36.08 -3.77 -10.69
CA GLU A 94 37.10 -4.83 -10.54
C GLU A 94 36.85 -5.72 -9.30
N GLU A 95 35.61 -5.71 -8.77
CA GLU A 95 35.24 -6.49 -7.59
C GLU A 95 35.27 -8.00 -7.89
N ASP A 96 36.00 -8.78 -7.11
CA ASP A 96 36.19 -10.22 -7.31
C ASP A 96 34.89 -11.04 -7.31
N ASN A 97 33.84 -10.53 -6.67
CA ASN A 97 32.54 -11.20 -6.52
C ASN A 97 31.41 -10.57 -7.36
N LYS A 98 31.76 -9.70 -8.32
CA LYS A 98 30.79 -8.95 -9.13
C LYS A 98 29.75 -9.81 -9.84
N GLU A 99 30.16 -10.91 -10.42
CA GLU A 99 29.24 -11.81 -11.15
C GLU A 99 28.13 -12.35 -10.25
N ARG A 100 28.50 -12.79 -9.05
CA ARG A 100 27.52 -13.26 -8.07
C ARG A 100 26.57 -12.14 -7.59
N LEU A 101 27.08 -10.92 -7.43
CA LEU A 101 26.27 -9.76 -7.05
C LEU A 101 25.31 -9.39 -8.18
N ILE A 102 25.77 -9.36 -9.41
CA ILE A 102 24.94 -9.09 -10.60
C ILE A 102 23.84 -10.14 -10.74
N GLU A 103 24.14 -11.42 -10.59
CA GLU A 103 23.12 -12.48 -10.61
C GLU A 103 22.05 -12.30 -9.55
N ARG A 104 22.42 -11.86 -8.34
CA ARG A 104 21.47 -11.55 -7.27
C ARG A 104 20.61 -10.33 -7.61
N LEU A 105 21.18 -9.31 -8.20
CA LEU A 105 20.45 -8.10 -8.59
C LEU A 105 19.49 -8.38 -9.76
N LYS A 106 19.89 -9.19 -10.73
CA LYS A 106 19.02 -9.59 -11.87
C LYS A 106 17.77 -10.35 -11.45
N LYS A 107 17.71 -10.87 -10.22
CA LYS A 107 16.52 -11.52 -9.63
C LYS A 107 15.56 -10.54 -8.95
N LYS A 108 15.90 -9.26 -8.89
CA LYS A 108 15.08 -8.20 -8.29
C LYS A 108 14.40 -7.38 -9.36
N ASP A 109 13.25 -6.82 -9.01
CA ASP A 109 12.52 -5.89 -9.89
C ASP A 109 12.94 -4.45 -9.64
N THR A 110 13.39 -4.13 -8.41
CA THR A 110 13.81 -2.78 -8.02
C THR A 110 14.96 -2.83 -7.01
N LEU A 111 15.64 -1.68 -6.84
CA LEU A 111 16.65 -1.46 -5.80
C LEU A 111 16.32 -0.22 -4.98
N GLY A 112 16.36 -0.38 -3.67
CA GLY A 112 16.02 0.66 -2.71
C GLY A 112 14.66 0.43 -2.05
N SER A 113 14.42 1.14 -0.96
CA SER A 113 13.20 1.02 -0.16
C SER A 113 12.25 2.20 -0.38
N VAL A 114 10.97 1.98 -0.15
CA VAL A 114 9.99 3.05 0.00
C VAL A 114 10.07 3.69 1.37
N LYS A 115 9.57 4.92 1.50
CA LYS A 115 9.68 5.73 2.74
C LYS A 115 8.56 5.45 3.76
N PHE A 116 7.87 4.31 3.66
CA PHE A 116 6.81 3.94 4.60
C PHE A 116 6.93 2.48 5.03
N ASP A 117 6.39 2.17 6.19
CA ASP A 117 6.44 0.86 6.81
C ASP A 117 5.11 0.13 6.69
N SER A 118 4.03 0.90 6.62
CA SER A 118 2.68 0.39 6.44
C SER A 118 1.85 1.30 5.54
N LEU A 119 0.82 0.72 4.96
CA LEU A 119 -0.17 1.43 4.17
C LEU A 119 -1.57 0.98 4.54
N ILE A 120 -2.47 1.94 4.63
CA ILE A 120 -3.89 1.72 4.86
C ILE A 120 -4.60 2.03 3.55
N ILE A 121 -5.27 1.02 2.98
CA ILE A 121 -6.04 1.15 1.74
C ILE A 121 -7.50 1.33 2.13
N ALA A 122 -8.04 2.52 1.87
CA ALA A 122 -9.43 2.85 2.14
C ALA A 122 -10.30 2.56 0.92
N ASP A 123 -10.18 1.36 0.36
CA ASP A 123 -10.88 0.92 -0.84
C ASP A 123 -11.42 -0.50 -0.66
N PHE A 124 -12.27 -0.94 -1.58
CA PHE A 124 -13.08 -2.14 -1.43
C PHE A 124 -13.20 -2.89 -2.75
N ASP A 125 -13.60 -4.16 -2.69
CA ASP A 125 -13.95 -5.01 -3.81
C ASP A 125 -12.90 -5.02 -4.95
N GLU A 126 -13.35 -4.94 -6.18
CA GLU A 126 -12.49 -4.96 -7.37
C GLU A 126 -11.49 -3.79 -7.41
N SER A 127 -11.86 -2.64 -6.86
CA SER A 127 -10.96 -1.48 -6.77
C SER A 127 -9.80 -1.78 -5.82
N LEU A 128 -10.06 -2.40 -4.67
CA LEU A 128 -9.02 -2.86 -3.74
C LEU A 128 -8.07 -3.87 -4.42
N LYS A 129 -8.61 -4.84 -5.18
CA LYS A 129 -7.78 -5.80 -5.95
C LYS A 129 -6.87 -5.07 -6.94
N SER A 130 -7.41 -4.09 -7.65
CA SER A 130 -6.65 -3.30 -8.63
C SER A 130 -5.50 -2.53 -7.98
N VAL A 131 -5.74 -1.93 -6.81
CA VAL A 131 -4.71 -1.22 -6.04
C VAL A 131 -3.64 -2.18 -5.54
N THR A 132 -4.03 -3.31 -4.96
CA THR A 132 -3.08 -4.31 -4.44
C THR A 132 -2.25 -4.91 -5.56
N THR A 133 -2.85 -5.20 -6.72
CA THR A 133 -2.12 -5.67 -7.91
C THR A 133 -1.11 -4.63 -8.39
N SER A 134 -1.49 -3.33 -8.42
CA SER A 134 -0.57 -2.25 -8.79
C SER A 134 0.57 -2.07 -7.78
N LEU A 135 0.32 -2.27 -6.48
CA LEU A 135 1.36 -2.26 -5.45
C LEU A 135 2.35 -3.43 -5.66
N LEU A 136 1.86 -4.64 -5.89
CA LEU A 136 2.70 -5.81 -6.18
C LEU A 136 3.51 -5.60 -7.45
N TYR A 137 2.92 -5.06 -8.51
CA TYR A 137 3.63 -4.69 -9.74
C TYR A 137 4.77 -3.71 -9.49
N THR A 138 4.61 -2.78 -8.55
CA THR A 138 5.65 -1.83 -8.17
C THR A 138 6.62 -2.36 -7.10
N ASP A 139 6.66 -3.67 -6.90
CA ASP A 139 7.53 -4.35 -5.95
C ASP A 139 7.30 -3.89 -4.50
N ILE A 140 6.02 -3.74 -4.13
CA ILE A 140 5.59 -3.51 -2.75
C ILE A 140 4.75 -4.70 -2.30
N SER A 141 5.29 -5.47 -1.35
CA SER A 141 4.72 -6.75 -0.95
C SER A 141 4.25 -6.73 0.52
N PRO A 142 3.14 -7.42 0.85
CA PRO A 142 2.74 -7.64 2.23
C PRO A 142 3.72 -8.49 3.05
N LYS A 143 4.71 -9.11 2.41
CA LYS A 143 5.83 -9.79 3.10
C LYS A 143 6.80 -8.80 3.76
N GLU A 144 6.88 -7.57 3.26
CA GLU A 144 7.82 -6.56 3.72
C GLU A 144 7.14 -5.34 4.38
N LYS A 145 5.88 -5.11 4.07
CA LYS A 145 5.09 -3.96 4.54
C LYS A 145 3.75 -4.41 5.07
N TYR A 146 3.24 -3.71 6.08
CA TYR A 146 1.88 -3.96 6.56
C TYR A 146 0.86 -3.37 5.59
N PHE A 147 0.03 -4.23 5.02
CA PHE A 147 -1.15 -3.85 4.25
C PHE A 147 -2.36 -3.93 5.17
N ILE A 148 -3.04 -2.82 5.35
CA ILE A 148 -4.19 -2.71 6.24
C ILE A 148 -5.35 -2.18 5.43
N THR A 149 -6.51 -2.82 5.53
CA THR A 149 -7.73 -2.39 4.83
C THR A 149 -8.78 -1.93 5.82
N LEU A 150 -9.66 -1.05 5.38
CA LEU A 150 -10.89 -0.74 6.09
C LEU A 150 -11.95 -1.76 5.67
N ASN A 151 -12.65 -2.35 6.62
CA ASN A 151 -13.79 -3.19 6.30
C ASN A 151 -14.98 -2.30 5.89
N GLN A 152 -15.46 -2.49 4.69
CA GLN A 152 -16.85 -2.18 4.37
C GLN A 152 -17.68 -3.37 4.84
N TRP A 153 -18.69 -3.13 5.69
CA TRP A 153 -19.75 -4.07 6.03
C TRP A 153 -19.50 -5.52 5.61
N PHE A 154 -19.55 -6.43 6.56
CA PHE A 154 -19.42 -7.84 6.32
C PHE A 154 -20.34 -8.25 5.17
N ASP A 155 -19.79 -8.46 4.00
CA ASP A 155 -20.44 -9.06 2.84
C ASP A 155 -20.00 -10.52 2.81
N GLU A 156 -20.96 -11.44 2.97
CA GLU A 156 -20.69 -12.87 2.96
C GLU A 156 -20.00 -13.33 1.65
N SER A 157 -20.19 -12.60 0.56
CA SER A 157 -19.54 -12.88 -0.72
C SER A 157 -18.01 -12.81 -0.64
N LEU A 158 -17.43 -12.03 0.29
CA LEU A 158 -15.98 -11.96 0.52
C LEU A 158 -15.39 -13.23 1.15
N LEU A 159 -16.23 -14.05 1.79
CA LEU A 159 -15.81 -15.35 2.34
C LEU A 159 -15.73 -16.45 1.28
N GLU A 160 -16.41 -16.26 0.14
CA GLU A 160 -16.46 -17.24 -0.95
C GLU A 160 -15.32 -17.07 -1.95
N GLU A 161 -14.60 -15.96 -1.94
CA GLU A 161 -13.44 -15.77 -2.81
C GLU A 161 -12.19 -16.46 -2.28
N ALA A 162 -11.72 -17.49 -3.00
CA ALA A 162 -10.50 -18.24 -2.70
C ALA A 162 -9.23 -17.37 -2.63
N SER A 163 -9.28 -16.13 -3.09
CA SER A 163 -8.20 -15.13 -3.02
C SER A 163 -8.09 -14.43 -1.66
N SER A 164 -9.08 -14.57 -0.78
CA SER A 164 -9.11 -13.98 0.56
C SER A 164 -8.65 -14.94 1.66
N GLN A 165 -8.30 -16.17 1.30
CA GLN A 165 -7.74 -17.13 2.27
C GLN A 165 -6.24 -16.90 2.45
N PRO A 166 -5.71 -16.93 3.69
CA PRO A 166 -4.30 -16.71 4.00
C PRO A 166 -3.36 -17.80 3.47
#